data_a663c1190728df7b6a7fa7f3f873df27
#
_entry.id   a663c1190728df7b6a7fa7f3f873df27
#
_cell.length_a   1.000
_cell.length_b   1.000
_cell.length_c   1.000
_cell.angle_alpha   90.00
_cell.angle_beta   90.00
_cell.angle_gamma   90.00
#
_symmetry.space_group_name_H-M   'P 1'
#
loop_
_entity.id
_entity.type
_entity.pdbx_description
1 polymer ?
#
loop_
_entity_poly.entity_id
_entity_poly.type
_entity_poly.pdbx_seq_one_letter_code
_entity_poly.pdbx_strand_id
1 'polypeptide(L)'
;LDRSAIFVDAGYLLAAGGRLTCGTTSRAAFACDYVGLTKRLAKWAEGHNDGRLHPLRTYWYDGAVNGVPTADHEQIGGLPYVKVRLGRLIKGEQKGVDALIYRDLMTLARERAITCAYLLSGDEDLREGVVAAQDMGVQVVLLGIPSSRANQSAALIREADEHVVLPKAHWKDHFLPRTAEGSAAQATPTPAAAQTAGRAFAIAWAKNASGEDLDDLLSAQPKIPTELDVALLIEAEKRLGPLRERQDLKHELRAAFWAGLRAARDALTLA
;
A
#
# COMPACT_ATOMS: atom_id res chain seq x y z
N LEU A 1 -24.54 -20.14 -0.62
CA LEU A 1 -24.47 -18.75 -0.18
C LEU A 1 -23.60 -17.99 -1.17
N ASP A 2 -24.22 -17.07 -1.92
CA ASP A 2 -23.49 -16.28 -2.89
C ASP A 2 -22.63 -15.24 -2.14
N ARG A 3 -21.34 -15.28 -2.37
CA ARG A 3 -20.36 -14.41 -1.67
C ARG A 3 -19.56 -13.61 -2.67
N SER A 4 -19.19 -12.40 -2.27
CA SER A 4 -18.28 -11.57 -3.01
C SER A 4 -16.97 -11.33 -2.25
N ALA A 5 -15.92 -10.93 -2.96
CA ALA A 5 -14.70 -10.41 -2.34
C ALA A 5 -14.26 -9.12 -3.06
N ILE A 6 -13.62 -8.22 -2.31
CA ILE A 6 -13.09 -6.96 -2.84
C ILE A 6 -11.58 -7.08 -2.91
N PHE A 7 -11.02 -6.81 -4.08
CA PHE A 7 -9.59 -6.81 -4.36
C PHE A 7 -9.14 -5.38 -4.59
N VAL A 8 -8.36 -4.83 -3.68
CA VAL A 8 -7.91 -3.43 -3.71
C VAL A 8 -6.43 -3.36 -4.06
N ASP A 9 -6.12 -2.93 -5.25
CA ASP A 9 -4.77 -2.51 -5.63
C ASP A 9 -4.51 -1.13 -5.03
N ALA A 10 -3.71 -1.08 -3.96
CA ALA A 10 -3.39 0.15 -3.26
C ALA A 10 -2.59 1.13 -4.13
N GLY A 11 -1.77 0.63 -5.07
CA GLY A 11 -1.05 1.46 -6.03
C GLY A 11 -2.00 2.31 -6.86
N TYR A 12 -2.95 1.66 -7.50
CA TYR A 12 -3.99 2.32 -8.28
C TYR A 12 -4.86 3.24 -7.41
N LEU A 13 -5.39 2.71 -6.30
CA LEU A 13 -6.28 3.46 -5.41
C LEU A 13 -5.66 4.76 -4.91
N LEU A 14 -4.44 4.69 -4.38
CA LEU A 14 -3.79 5.85 -3.77
C LEU A 14 -3.33 6.87 -4.83
N ALA A 15 -2.88 6.40 -6.00
CA ALA A 15 -2.51 7.30 -7.09
C ALA A 15 -3.74 8.00 -7.70
N ALA A 16 -4.80 7.26 -8.03
CA ALA A 16 -6.00 7.82 -8.66
C ALA A 16 -6.83 8.64 -7.66
N GLY A 17 -7.03 8.13 -6.43
CA GLY A 17 -7.76 8.81 -5.36
C GLY A 17 -7.06 10.10 -4.92
N GLY A 18 -5.75 10.07 -4.71
CA GLY A 18 -4.95 11.24 -4.37
C GLY A 18 -4.97 12.30 -5.49
N ARG A 19 -4.89 11.89 -6.75
CA ARG A 19 -5.04 12.81 -7.90
C ARG A 19 -6.43 13.44 -7.96
N LEU A 20 -7.49 12.65 -7.76
CA LEU A 20 -8.88 13.14 -7.82
C LEU A 20 -9.20 14.15 -6.72
N THR A 21 -8.67 13.93 -5.52
CA THR A 21 -9.10 14.64 -4.31
C THR A 21 -8.09 15.70 -3.87
N CYS A 22 -6.79 15.40 -4.00
CA CYS A 22 -5.69 16.24 -3.54
C CYS A 22 -4.82 16.80 -4.69
N GLY A 23 -5.12 16.47 -5.95
CA GLY A 23 -4.37 16.93 -7.13
C GLY A 23 -3.00 16.30 -7.31
N THR A 24 -2.64 15.26 -6.55
CA THR A 24 -1.31 14.63 -6.57
C THR A 24 -1.39 13.12 -6.45
N THR A 25 -0.38 12.43 -7.02
CA THR A 25 -0.20 10.98 -6.85
C THR A 25 0.80 10.63 -5.73
N SER A 26 1.45 11.64 -5.14
CA SER A 26 2.42 11.44 -4.07
C SER A 26 1.72 11.06 -2.78
N ARG A 27 1.92 9.84 -2.30
CA ARG A 27 1.37 9.33 -1.03
C ARG A 27 1.79 10.18 0.18
N ALA A 28 2.94 10.86 0.11
CA ALA A 28 3.42 11.74 1.17
C ALA A 28 2.60 13.04 1.31
N ALA A 29 1.91 13.47 0.25
CA ALA A 29 1.22 14.76 0.21
C ALA A 29 -0.23 14.71 0.75
N PHE A 30 -0.74 13.55 1.12
CA PHE A 30 -2.06 13.39 1.71
C PHE A 30 -2.09 12.32 2.80
N ALA A 31 -3.08 12.40 3.66
CA ALA A 31 -3.46 11.32 4.57
C ALA A 31 -4.63 10.56 3.95
N CYS A 32 -4.71 9.24 4.18
CA CYS A 32 -5.81 8.41 3.76
C CYS A 32 -6.52 7.79 4.98
N ASP A 33 -7.84 7.97 5.05
CA ASP A 33 -8.66 7.25 6.01
C ASP A 33 -8.96 5.84 5.48
N TYR A 34 -8.00 4.94 5.68
CA TYR A 34 -8.09 3.55 5.23
C TYR A 34 -9.27 2.80 5.85
N VAL A 35 -9.59 3.10 7.12
CA VAL A 35 -10.67 2.45 7.86
C VAL A 35 -12.03 2.82 7.26
N GLY A 36 -12.30 4.10 7.11
CA GLY A 36 -13.54 4.60 6.52
C GLY A 36 -13.69 4.16 5.07
N LEU A 37 -12.61 4.22 4.29
CA LEU A 37 -12.60 3.81 2.89
C LEU A 37 -12.91 2.32 2.72
N THR A 38 -12.27 1.45 3.49
CA THR A 38 -12.53 0.00 3.44
C THR A 38 -13.97 -0.33 3.82
N LYS A 39 -14.50 0.31 4.88
CA LYS A 39 -15.91 0.16 5.27
C LYS A 39 -16.86 0.65 4.19
N ARG A 40 -16.53 1.77 3.52
CA ARG A 40 -17.34 2.35 2.46
C ARG A 40 -17.39 1.44 1.22
N LEU A 41 -16.26 0.87 0.83
CA LEU A 41 -16.19 -0.11 -0.27
C LEU A 41 -17.01 -1.36 0.06
N ALA A 42 -16.87 -1.91 1.27
CA ALA A 42 -17.64 -3.07 1.71
C ALA A 42 -19.16 -2.80 1.67
N LYS A 43 -19.59 -1.67 2.23
CA LYS A 43 -21.01 -1.26 2.21
C LYS A 43 -21.54 -1.05 0.79
N TRP A 44 -20.72 -0.49 -0.10
CA TRP A 44 -21.11 -0.33 -1.51
C TRP A 44 -21.26 -1.70 -2.18
N ALA A 45 -20.33 -2.61 -1.98
CA ALA A 45 -20.40 -3.97 -2.54
C ALA A 45 -21.60 -4.77 -2.04
N GLU A 46 -22.00 -4.59 -0.77
CA GLU A 46 -23.23 -5.17 -0.23
C GLU A 46 -24.48 -4.63 -0.96
N GLY A 47 -24.52 -3.33 -1.26
CA GLY A 47 -25.67 -2.70 -1.92
C GLY A 47 -25.74 -2.93 -3.42
N HIS A 48 -24.60 -3.20 -4.07
CA HIS A 48 -24.49 -3.26 -5.53
C HIS A 48 -25.36 -4.37 -6.17
N ASN A 49 -25.53 -5.50 -5.51
CA ASN A 49 -26.34 -6.61 -5.97
C ASN A 49 -27.63 -6.79 -5.14
N ASP A 50 -28.29 -5.69 -4.76
CA ASP A 50 -29.52 -5.69 -3.94
C ASP A 50 -29.38 -6.52 -2.65
N GLY A 51 -28.20 -6.57 -2.08
CA GLY A 51 -27.91 -7.34 -0.87
C GLY A 51 -27.90 -8.86 -1.05
N ARG A 52 -27.91 -9.36 -2.28
CA ARG A 52 -27.88 -10.80 -2.57
C ARG A 52 -26.54 -11.46 -2.30
N LEU A 53 -25.45 -10.67 -2.38
CA LEU A 53 -24.09 -11.17 -2.17
C LEU A 53 -23.59 -10.74 -0.78
N HIS A 54 -23.08 -11.71 -0.02
CA HIS A 54 -22.45 -11.42 1.25
C HIS A 54 -20.94 -11.22 1.05
N PRO A 55 -20.36 -10.05 1.46
CA PRO A 55 -18.92 -9.85 1.38
C PRO A 55 -18.18 -10.87 2.24
N LEU A 56 -17.33 -11.68 1.61
CA LEU A 56 -16.46 -12.62 2.30
C LEU A 56 -15.37 -11.86 3.03
N ARG A 57 -14.66 -10.98 2.31
CA ARG A 57 -13.62 -10.10 2.84
C ARG A 57 -13.10 -9.11 1.80
N THR A 58 -12.34 -8.12 2.29
CA THR A 58 -11.52 -7.23 1.46
C THR A 58 -10.06 -7.69 1.49
N TYR A 59 -9.45 -7.85 0.34
CA TYR A 59 -8.03 -8.06 0.17
C TYR A 59 -7.37 -6.74 -0.23
N TRP A 60 -6.38 -6.32 0.52
CA TRP A 60 -5.60 -5.10 0.29
C TRP A 60 -4.21 -5.47 -0.18
N TYR A 61 -3.86 -5.09 -1.40
CA TYR A 61 -2.57 -5.40 -2.01
C TYR A 61 -1.74 -4.13 -2.12
N ASP A 62 -0.54 -4.15 -1.57
CA ASP A 62 0.39 -3.02 -1.63
C ASP A 62 1.83 -3.51 -1.75
N GLY A 63 2.74 -2.62 -2.14
CA GLY A 63 4.17 -2.85 -2.10
C GLY A 63 4.75 -2.50 -0.73
N ALA A 64 5.65 -3.34 -0.23
CA ALA A 64 6.39 -3.05 0.97
C ALA A 64 7.88 -3.30 0.77
N VAL A 65 8.73 -2.45 1.35
CA VAL A 65 10.17 -2.63 1.30
C VAL A 65 10.54 -3.89 2.05
N ASN A 66 11.17 -4.83 1.36
CA ASN A 66 11.51 -6.16 1.90
C ASN A 66 10.31 -6.92 2.50
N GLY A 67 9.09 -6.59 2.07
CA GLY A 67 7.88 -7.21 2.62
C GLY A 67 7.53 -6.76 4.05
N VAL A 68 8.20 -5.74 4.59
CA VAL A 68 7.97 -5.24 5.96
C VAL A 68 6.72 -4.36 5.98
N PRO A 69 5.68 -4.71 6.78
CA PRO A 69 4.49 -3.89 6.93
C PRO A 69 4.81 -2.49 7.46
N THR A 70 4.12 -1.48 6.94
CA THR A 70 4.11 -0.14 7.54
C THR A 70 3.00 -0.03 8.59
N ALA A 71 3.00 1.04 9.40
CA ALA A 71 1.92 1.31 10.35
C ALA A 71 0.53 1.36 9.67
N ASP A 72 0.47 1.87 8.44
CA ASP A 72 -0.77 1.86 7.64
C ASP A 72 -1.21 0.43 7.32
N HIS A 73 -0.27 -0.46 6.94
CA HIS A 73 -0.56 -1.87 6.67
C HIS A 73 -1.04 -2.61 7.94
N GLU A 74 -0.44 -2.32 9.09
CA GLU A 74 -0.87 -2.88 10.37
C GLU A 74 -2.28 -2.40 10.75
N GLN A 75 -2.55 -1.12 10.56
CA GLN A 75 -3.89 -0.54 10.80
C GLN A 75 -4.95 -1.19 9.91
N ILE A 76 -4.68 -1.32 8.61
CA ILE A 76 -5.58 -1.96 7.64
C ILE A 76 -5.76 -3.45 7.99
N GLY A 77 -4.66 -4.15 8.28
CA GLY A 77 -4.67 -5.57 8.61
C GLY A 77 -5.38 -5.91 9.92
N GLY A 78 -5.51 -4.94 10.82
CA GLY A 78 -6.28 -5.05 12.07
C GLY A 78 -7.80 -4.92 11.88
N LEU A 79 -8.28 -4.54 10.70
CA LEU A 79 -9.71 -4.41 10.43
C LEU A 79 -10.38 -5.79 10.28
N PRO A 80 -11.61 -5.95 10.79
CA PRO A 80 -12.38 -7.19 10.59
C PRO A 80 -12.57 -7.48 9.09
N TYR A 81 -12.39 -8.75 8.72
CA TYR A 81 -12.58 -9.26 7.35
C TYR A 81 -11.66 -8.60 6.31
N VAL A 82 -10.52 -8.04 6.71
CA VAL A 82 -9.50 -7.50 5.82
C VAL A 82 -8.24 -8.38 5.85
N LYS A 83 -7.64 -8.60 4.67
CA LYS A 83 -6.35 -9.29 4.51
C LYS A 83 -5.40 -8.42 3.72
N VAL A 84 -4.31 -8.00 4.34
CA VAL A 84 -3.22 -7.31 3.67
C VAL A 84 -2.31 -8.35 3.00
N ARG A 85 -1.94 -8.07 1.77
CA ARG A 85 -0.99 -8.83 0.94
C ARG A 85 0.10 -7.89 0.46
N LEU A 86 1.34 -8.17 0.80
CA LEU A 86 2.46 -7.29 0.49
C LEU A 86 3.33 -7.92 -0.59
N GLY A 87 3.43 -7.23 -1.73
CA GLY A 87 4.46 -7.45 -2.74
C GLY A 87 5.78 -6.80 -2.31
N ARG A 88 6.86 -7.06 -3.05
CA ARG A 88 8.14 -6.41 -2.80
C ARG A 88 8.18 -5.04 -3.50
N LEU A 89 8.71 -4.06 -2.81
CA LEU A 89 9.06 -2.77 -3.40
C LEU A 89 10.51 -2.81 -3.86
N ILE A 90 10.75 -2.77 -5.17
CA ILE A 90 12.09 -2.81 -5.78
C ILE A 90 12.27 -1.53 -6.59
N LYS A 91 13.29 -0.72 -6.26
CA LYS A 91 13.57 0.59 -6.92
C LYS A 91 12.38 1.55 -6.97
N GLY A 92 11.50 1.50 -5.97
CA GLY A 92 10.28 2.32 -5.91
C GLY A 92 9.11 1.78 -6.72
N GLU A 93 9.26 0.67 -7.44
CA GLU A 93 8.21 -0.02 -8.17
C GLU A 93 7.68 -1.21 -7.36
N GLN A 94 6.38 -1.40 -7.38
CA GLN A 94 5.75 -2.58 -6.78
C GLN A 94 6.00 -3.79 -7.69
N LYS A 95 6.60 -4.85 -7.15
CA LYS A 95 6.83 -6.10 -7.86
C LYS A 95 6.03 -7.22 -7.21
N GLY A 96 5.32 -7.96 -8.05
CA GLY A 96 4.56 -9.14 -7.64
C GLY A 96 3.23 -8.85 -6.96
N VAL A 97 2.76 -7.58 -6.91
CA VAL A 97 1.41 -7.25 -6.41
C VAL A 97 0.35 -7.91 -7.28
N ASP A 98 0.49 -7.80 -8.61
CA ASP A 98 -0.43 -8.40 -9.58
C ASP A 98 -0.48 -9.92 -9.45
N ALA A 99 0.67 -10.57 -9.25
CA ALA A 99 0.75 -12.00 -8.99
C ALA A 99 0.03 -12.41 -7.69
N LEU A 100 0.02 -11.55 -6.67
CA LEU A 100 -0.73 -11.80 -5.44
C LEU A 100 -2.24 -11.67 -5.66
N ILE A 101 -2.67 -10.65 -6.41
CA ILE A 101 -4.08 -10.47 -6.80
C ILE A 101 -4.54 -11.67 -7.62
N TYR A 102 -3.77 -12.02 -8.67
CA TYR A 102 -4.04 -13.18 -9.51
C TYR A 102 -4.18 -14.46 -8.68
N ARG A 103 -3.21 -14.76 -7.82
CA ARG A 103 -3.21 -15.96 -6.98
C ARG A 103 -4.44 -16.05 -6.09
N ASP A 104 -4.78 -14.96 -5.38
CA ASP A 104 -5.91 -14.97 -4.45
C ASP A 104 -7.25 -15.06 -5.20
N LEU A 105 -7.37 -14.37 -6.37
CA LEU A 105 -8.54 -14.47 -7.25
C LEU A 105 -8.73 -15.89 -7.75
N MET A 106 -7.68 -16.52 -8.27
CA MET A 106 -7.71 -17.92 -8.75
C MET A 106 -8.01 -18.90 -7.62
N THR A 107 -7.46 -18.68 -6.44
CA THR A 107 -7.75 -19.54 -5.29
C THR A 107 -9.23 -19.50 -4.93
N LEU A 108 -9.79 -18.27 -4.81
CA LEU A 108 -11.21 -18.12 -4.44
C LEU A 108 -12.15 -18.62 -5.52
N ALA A 109 -11.82 -18.45 -6.80
CA ALA A 109 -12.59 -18.97 -7.92
C ALA A 109 -12.60 -20.50 -7.93
N ARG A 110 -11.42 -21.15 -7.89
CA ARG A 110 -11.27 -22.60 -7.89
C ARG A 110 -11.97 -23.27 -6.72
N GLU A 111 -11.85 -22.68 -5.53
CA GLU A 111 -12.50 -23.19 -4.31
C GLU A 111 -14.00 -22.83 -4.24
N ARG A 112 -14.54 -22.17 -5.28
CA ARG A 112 -15.94 -21.69 -5.32
C ARG A 112 -16.31 -20.91 -4.08
N ALA A 113 -15.33 -20.16 -3.55
CA ALA A 113 -15.49 -19.39 -2.31
C ALA A 113 -16.24 -18.07 -2.54
N ILE A 114 -16.24 -17.59 -3.79
CA ILE A 114 -16.95 -16.38 -4.23
C ILE A 114 -17.65 -16.63 -5.57
N THR A 115 -18.72 -15.89 -5.82
CA THR A 115 -19.42 -15.83 -7.12
C THR A 115 -19.21 -14.49 -7.82
N CYS A 116 -18.70 -13.48 -7.09
CA CYS A 116 -18.39 -12.17 -7.64
C CYS A 116 -17.10 -11.60 -7.02
N ALA A 117 -16.26 -11.02 -7.85
CA ALA A 117 -15.05 -10.30 -7.48
C ALA A 117 -15.18 -8.83 -7.84
N TYR A 118 -15.07 -7.93 -6.86
CA TYR A 118 -14.93 -6.49 -7.07
C TYR A 118 -13.46 -6.14 -7.15
N LEU A 119 -12.97 -5.80 -8.34
CA LEU A 119 -11.56 -5.50 -8.58
C LEU A 119 -11.37 -3.99 -8.73
N LEU A 120 -10.65 -3.37 -7.79
CA LEU A 120 -10.24 -1.97 -7.86
C LEU A 120 -8.78 -1.89 -8.30
N SER A 121 -8.55 -1.84 -9.59
CA SER A 121 -7.23 -1.71 -10.23
C SER A 121 -7.35 -1.06 -11.60
N GLY A 122 -6.22 -0.66 -12.17
CA GLY A 122 -6.12 -0.10 -13.53
C GLY A 122 -5.18 -0.88 -14.44
N ASP A 123 -4.51 -1.90 -13.93
CA ASP A 123 -3.41 -2.58 -14.60
C ASP A 123 -3.88 -3.64 -15.58
N GLU A 124 -3.37 -3.58 -16.81
CA GLU A 124 -3.67 -4.55 -17.86
C GLU A 124 -3.19 -5.97 -17.56
N ASP A 125 -2.12 -6.09 -16.77
CA ASP A 125 -1.52 -7.40 -16.44
C ASP A 125 -2.49 -8.29 -15.64
N LEU A 126 -3.54 -7.71 -15.04
CA LEU A 126 -4.60 -8.45 -14.36
C LEU A 126 -5.65 -9.05 -15.29
N ARG A 127 -5.65 -8.69 -16.59
CA ARG A 127 -6.65 -9.14 -17.56
C ARG A 127 -6.72 -10.68 -17.64
N GLU A 128 -5.59 -11.35 -17.74
CA GLU A 128 -5.56 -12.82 -17.81
C GLU A 128 -6.13 -13.48 -16.55
N GLY A 129 -5.99 -12.82 -15.38
CA GLY A 129 -6.62 -13.26 -14.14
C GLY A 129 -8.13 -13.09 -14.16
N VAL A 130 -8.63 -12.02 -14.78
CA VAL A 130 -10.07 -11.80 -14.95
C VAL A 130 -10.66 -12.89 -15.85
N VAL A 131 -10.08 -13.14 -17.02
CA VAL A 131 -10.51 -14.21 -17.94
C VAL A 131 -10.57 -15.57 -17.22
N ALA A 132 -9.49 -15.93 -16.53
CA ALA A 132 -9.43 -17.22 -15.85
C ALA A 132 -10.45 -17.35 -14.69
N ALA A 133 -10.79 -16.26 -14.00
CA ALA A 133 -11.83 -16.27 -12.97
C ALA A 133 -13.23 -16.40 -13.57
N GLN A 134 -13.49 -15.73 -14.70
CA GLN A 134 -14.73 -15.82 -15.45
C GLN A 134 -14.95 -17.23 -15.99
N ASP A 135 -13.92 -17.89 -16.52
CA ASP A 135 -13.95 -19.31 -16.96
C ASP A 135 -14.33 -20.28 -15.82
N MET A 136 -14.07 -19.88 -14.57
CA MET A 136 -14.48 -20.63 -13.37
C MET A 136 -15.86 -20.23 -12.82
N GLY A 137 -16.58 -19.32 -13.52
CA GLY A 137 -17.93 -18.88 -13.17
C GLY A 137 -17.99 -17.75 -12.15
N VAL A 138 -16.88 -16.99 -11.95
CA VAL A 138 -16.87 -15.79 -11.10
C VAL A 138 -17.15 -14.57 -11.95
N GLN A 139 -18.17 -13.77 -11.57
CA GLN A 139 -18.38 -12.45 -12.16
C GLN A 139 -17.30 -11.49 -11.67
N VAL A 140 -16.74 -10.69 -12.57
CA VAL A 140 -15.73 -9.68 -12.23
C VAL A 140 -16.27 -8.28 -12.53
N VAL A 141 -16.47 -7.50 -11.48
CA VAL A 141 -16.86 -6.09 -11.54
C VAL A 141 -15.61 -5.23 -11.35
N LEU A 142 -15.21 -4.52 -12.40
CA LEU A 142 -14.07 -3.60 -12.33
C LEU A 142 -14.53 -2.26 -11.75
N LEU A 143 -13.92 -1.86 -10.63
CA LEU A 143 -14.18 -0.58 -9.97
C LEU A 143 -13.21 0.48 -10.45
N GLY A 144 -13.73 1.64 -10.83
CA GLY A 144 -12.96 2.78 -11.29
C GLY A 144 -13.06 4.01 -10.37
N ILE A 145 -12.01 4.83 -10.42
CA ILE A 145 -11.96 6.15 -9.79
C ILE A 145 -12.05 7.22 -10.89
N PRO A 146 -12.92 8.24 -10.77
CA PRO A 146 -13.08 9.26 -11.80
C PRO A 146 -11.76 9.96 -12.11
N SER A 147 -11.47 10.13 -13.40
CA SER A 147 -10.26 10.82 -13.87
C SER A 147 -10.54 11.56 -15.18
N SER A 148 -9.88 12.69 -15.40
CA SER A 148 -9.90 13.43 -16.68
C SER A 148 -9.06 12.75 -17.77
N ARG A 149 -8.24 11.78 -17.41
CA ARG A 149 -7.43 10.97 -18.34
C ARG A 149 -7.67 9.50 -18.03
N ALA A 150 -7.45 8.63 -19.02
CA ALA A 150 -7.52 7.19 -18.80
C ALA A 150 -6.57 6.80 -17.66
N ASN A 151 -7.12 6.13 -16.66
CA ASN A 151 -6.38 5.62 -15.49
C ASN A 151 -6.60 4.12 -15.28
N GLN A 152 -7.29 3.48 -16.21
CA GLN A 152 -7.48 2.04 -16.29
C GLN A 152 -7.23 1.58 -17.73
N SER A 153 -6.70 0.38 -17.89
CA SER A 153 -6.51 -0.23 -19.19
C SER A 153 -7.84 -0.45 -19.90
N ALA A 154 -7.91 -0.04 -21.17
CA ALA A 154 -9.09 -0.29 -22.00
C ALA A 154 -9.31 -1.78 -22.26
N ALA A 155 -8.26 -2.60 -22.24
CA ALA A 155 -8.36 -4.04 -22.39
C ALA A 155 -8.98 -4.67 -21.14
N LEU A 156 -8.56 -4.24 -19.93
CA LEU A 156 -9.14 -4.69 -18.67
C LEU A 156 -10.61 -4.28 -18.54
N ILE A 157 -10.97 -3.05 -18.95
CA ILE A 157 -12.36 -2.57 -18.93
C ILE A 157 -13.25 -3.44 -19.83
N ARG A 158 -12.77 -3.80 -21.04
CA ARG A 158 -13.56 -4.63 -21.97
C ARG A 158 -13.71 -6.07 -21.51
N GLU A 159 -12.77 -6.57 -20.73
CA GLU A 159 -12.79 -7.95 -20.23
C GLU A 159 -13.74 -8.14 -19.05
N ALA A 160 -13.84 -7.16 -18.16
CA ALA A 160 -14.70 -7.24 -17.00
C ALA A 160 -16.19 -7.39 -17.39
N ASP A 161 -16.96 -8.17 -16.61
CA ASP A 161 -18.41 -8.33 -16.81
C ASP A 161 -19.16 -7.00 -16.63
N GLU A 162 -18.66 -6.15 -15.74
CA GLU A 162 -19.18 -4.83 -15.47
C GLU A 162 -18.06 -3.86 -15.12
N HIS A 163 -18.18 -2.60 -15.57
CA HIS A 163 -17.27 -1.52 -15.19
C HIS A 163 -18.05 -0.40 -14.49
N VAL A 164 -17.74 -0.18 -13.22
CA VAL A 164 -18.41 0.81 -12.38
C VAL A 164 -17.43 1.87 -11.91
N VAL A 165 -17.61 3.10 -12.39
CA VAL A 165 -16.83 4.25 -11.91
C VAL A 165 -17.56 4.87 -10.72
N LEU A 166 -17.01 4.69 -9.51
CA LEU A 166 -17.62 5.24 -8.30
C LEU A 166 -17.46 6.76 -8.24
N PRO A 167 -18.54 7.51 -7.92
CA PRO A 167 -18.51 8.97 -8.01
C PRO A 167 -17.50 9.61 -7.05
N LYS A 168 -17.07 10.85 -7.36
CA LYS A 168 -16.10 11.59 -6.53
C LYS A 168 -16.50 11.66 -5.06
N ALA A 169 -17.79 11.74 -4.76
CA ALA A 169 -18.33 11.76 -3.40
C ALA A 169 -18.00 10.50 -2.60
N HIS A 170 -17.68 9.38 -3.29
CA HIS A 170 -17.26 8.13 -2.63
C HIS A 170 -15.84 8.23 -2.04
N TRP A 171 -15.00 9.07 -2.60
CA TRP A 171 -13.57 9.15 -2.32
C TRP A 171 -13.16 10.37 -1.49
N LYS A 172 -13.82 11.53 -1.71
CA LYS A 172 -13.38 12.86 -1.26
C LYS A 172 -13.12 12.98 0.24
N ASP A 173 -13.88 12.27 1.06
CA ASP A 173 -13.81 12.37 2.52
C ASP A 173 -12.71 11.49 3.12
N HIS A 174 -12.11 10.62 2.30
CA HIS A 174 -11.08 9.65 2.73
C HIS A 174 -9.65 10.05 2.34
N PHE A 175 -9.50 11.08 1.52
CA PHE A 175 -8.19 11.62 1.13
C PHE A 175 -8.12 13.08 1.56
N LEU A 176 -7.28 13.35 2.54
CA LEU A 176 -7.12 14.68 3.10
C LEU A 176 -5.77 15.24 2.70
N PRO A 177 -5.70 16.38 1.97
CA PRO A 177 -4.43 17.03 1.70
C PRO A 177 -3.69 17.27 3.01
N ARG A 178 -2.43 16.93 3.06
CA ARG A 178 -1.57 17.39 4.14
C ARG A 178 -1.25 18.87 3.85
N THR A 179 -2.03 19.78 4.42
CA THR A 179 -1.73 21.21 4.35
C THR A 179 -0.45 21.47 5.12
N ALA A 180 0.34 22.45 4.66
CA ALA A 180 1.53 22.92 5.39
C ALA A 180 1.19 23.36 6.83
N GLU A 181 -0.07 23.70 7.12
CA GLU A 181 -0.59 24.06 8.44
C GLU A 181 -0.91 22.84 9.33
N GLY A 182 -1.28 21.70 8.79
CA GLY A 182 -1.35 20.40 9.52
C GLY A 182 0.04 19.86 9.85
N SER A 183 1.07 20.31 9.12
CA SER A 183 2.50 20.13 9.44
C SER A 183 2.99 21.12 10.52
N ALA A 184 2.24 22.16 10.83
CA ALA A 184 2.65 23.20 11.80
C ALA A 184 2.48 22.77 13.27
N ALA A 185 1.86 21.64 13.56
CA ALA A 185 1.97 20.98 14.87
C ALA A 185 3.21 20.05 14.96
N GLN A 186 3.90 19.75 13.84
CA GLN A 186 5.23 19.19 13.85
C GLN A 186 6.21 20.36 13.87
N ALA A 187 6.88 20.56 15.03
CA ALA A 187 8.01 21.45 15.17
C ALA A 187 8.93 21.30 13.95
N THR A 188 9.52 22.44 13.49
CA THR A 188 10.51 22.43 12.40
C THR A 188 11.39 21.19 12.55
N PRO A 189 11.48 20.31 11.52
CA PRO A 189 12.15 19.04 11.71
C PRO A 189 13.59 19.29 12.13
N THR A 190 13.93 18.80 13.31
CA THR A 190 15.24 18.98 13.93
C THR A 190 16.16 17.80 13.61
N PRO A 191 17.48 17.97 13.67
CA PRO A 191 18.42 16.85 13.59
C PRO A 191 18.07 15.71 14.56
N ALA A 192 17.64 16.01 15.78
CA ALA A 192 17.23 15.04 16.77
C ALA A 192 16.00 14.23 16.34
N ALA A 193 15.02 14.86 15.69
CA ALA A 193 13.85 14.19 15.14
C ALA A 193 14.23 13.26 13.97
N ALA A 194 15.18 13.69 13.10
CA ALA A 194 15.70 12.87 12.02
C ALA A 194 16.48 11.65 12.57
N GLN A 195 17.29 11.84 13.60
CA GLN A 195 17.98 10.75 14.29
C GLN A 195 17.01 9.74 14.90
N THR A 196 15.95 10.23 15.55
CA THR A 196 14.90 9.36 16.13
C THR A 196 14.20 8.51 15.04
N ALA A 197 13.85 9.13 13.91
CA ALA A 197 13.24 8.44 12.77
C ALA A 197 14.17 7.38 12.18
N GLY A 198 15.47 7.71 12.00
CA GLY A 198 16.46 6.78 11.47
C GLY A 198 16.65 5.54 12.37
N ARG A 199 16.76 5.74 13.68
CA ARG A 199 16.86 4.63 14.65
C ARG A 199 15.61 3.77 14.68
N ALA A 200 14.42 4.40 14.68
CA ALA A 200 13.16 3.66 14.68
C ALA A 200 13.01 2.78 13.45
N PHE A 201 13.38 3.29 12.27
CA PHE A 201 13.37 2.51 11.04
C PHE A 201 14.37 1.34 11.08
N ALA A 202 15.59 1.58 11.59
CA ALA A 202 16.60 0.52 11.73
C ALA A 202 16.11 -0.61 12.65
N ILE A 203 15.51 -0.30 13.79
CA ILE A 203 14.96 -1.28 14.72
C ILE A 203 13.82 -2.07 14.08
N ALA A 204 12.92 -1.41 13.36
CA ALA A 204 11.81 -2.06 12.67
C ALA A 204 12.32 -3.01 11.58
N TRP A 205 13.32 -2.61 10.83
CA TRP A 205 13.96 -3.43 9.81
C TRP A 205 14.66 -4.65 10.42
N ALA A 206 15.46 -4.44 11.48
CA ALA A 206 16.24 -5.49 12.14
C ALA A 206 15.38 -6.60 12.77
N LYS A 207 14.16 -6.29 13.20
CA LYS A 207 13.22 -7.29 13.75
C LYS A 207 12.84 -8.39 12.77
N ASN A 208 12.93 -8.13 11.47
CA ASN A 208 12.53 -9.04 10.40
C ASN A 208 13.73 -9.53 9.56
N ALA A 209 14.93 -9.10 9.89
CA ALA A 209 16.17 -9.49 9.23
C ALA A 209 16.83 -10.65 9.98
N SER A 210 17.48 -11.56 9.23
CA SER A 210 18.38 -12.55 9.85
C SER A 210 19.69 -11.91 10.32
N GLY A 211 20.46 -12.62 11.12
CA GLY A 211 21.80 -12.16 11.51
C GLY A 211 22.71 -11.96 10.30
N GLU A 212 22.60 -12.81 9.29
CA GLU A 212 23.35 -12.73 8.02
C GLU A 212 22.96 -11.48 7.22
N ASP A 213 21.66 -11.18 7.10
CA ASP A 213 21.19 -9.95 6.45
C ASP A 213 21.71 -8.68 7.12
N LEU A 214 21.81 -8.70 8.47
CA LEU A 214 22.38 -7.59 9.24
C LEU A 214 23.87 -7.43 9.00
N ASP A 215 24.64 -8.52 8.96
CA ASP A 215 26.07 -8.50 8.74
C ASP A 215 26.39 -8.06 7.30
N ASP A 216 25.64 -8.53 6.32
CA ASP A 216 25.76 -8.12 4.92
C ASP A 216 25.49 -6.63 4.76
N LEU A 217 24.42 -6.14 5.38
CA LEU A 217 24.06 -4.73 5.30
C LEU A 217 25.10 -3.84 6.01
N LEU A 218 25.58 -4.24 7.17
CA LEU A 218 26.61 -3.51 7.92
C LEU A 218 27.94 -3.47 7.16
N SER A 219 28.28 -4.51 6.39
CA SER A 219 29.49 -4.56 5.55
C SER A 219 29.42 -3.58 4.37
N ALA A 220 28.24 -3.22 3.93
CA ALA A 220 28.02 -2.25 2.84
C ALA A 220 28.19 -0.78 3.27
N GLN A 221 28.38 -0.49 4.57
CA GLN A 221 28.59 0.86 5.09
C GLN A 221 29.77 1.58 4.40
N PRO A 222 29.65 2.88 4.05
CA PRO A 222 28.59 3.83 4.43
C PRO A 222 27.42 3.89 3.45
N LYS A 223 27.37 3.06 2.41
CA LYS A 223 26.36 3.13 1.35
C LYS A 223 25.15 2.29 1.71
N ILE A 224 24.03 2.96 2.01
CA ILE A 224 22.73 2.28 2.14
C ILE A 224 22.28 1.81 0.75
N PRO A 225 21.86 0.54 0.57
CA PRO A 225 21.26 0.08 -0.69
C PRO A 225 20.13 1.00 -1.11
N THR A 226 20.05 1.32 -2.41
CA THR A 226 19.15 2.37 -2.94
C THR A 226 17.69 2.15 -2.50
N GLU A 227 17.23 0.92 -2.51
CA GLU A 227 15.87 0.55 -2.14
C GLU A 227 15.58 0.84 -0.65
N LEU A 228 16.54 0.53 0.19
CA LEU A 228 16.43 0.75 1.63
C LEU A 228 16.54 2.25 1.98
N ASP A 229 17.39 3.01 1.26
CA ASP A 229 17.50 4.46 1.44
C ASP A 229 16.22 5.19 1.03
N VAL A 230 15.61 4.78 -0.08
CA VAL A 230 14.30 5.31 -0.52
C VAL A 230 13.22 5.04 0.53
N ALA A 231 13.18 3.82 1.07
CA ALA A 231 12.21 3.47 2.11
C ALA A 231 12.42 4.25 3.41
N LEU A 232 13.67 4.39 3.83
CA LEU A 232 14.06 5.21 4.98
C LEU A 232 13.59 6.65 4.82
N LEU A 233 13.81 7.24 3.64
CA LEU A 233 13.38 8.60 3.32
C LEU A 233 11.86 8.74 3.32
N ILE A 234 11.13 7.82 2.67
CA ILE A 234 9.66 7.84 2.64
C ILE A 234 9.09 7.75 4.05
N GLU A 235 9.59 6.84 4.88
CA GLU A 235 9.09 6.68 6.25
C GLU A 235 9.42 7.91 7.12
N ALA A 236 10.61 8.48 6.94
CA ALA A 236 11.00 9.70 7.62
C ALA A 236 10.14 10.91 7.21
N GLU A 237 9.84 11.06 5.92
CA GLU A 237 9.00 12.15 5.40
C GLU A 237 7.58 12.14 5.95
N LYS A 238 7.03 10.98 6.30
CA LYS A 238 5.72 10.88 6.98
C LYS A 238 5.71 11.61 8.32
N ARG A 239 6.85 11.63 9.02
CA ARG A 239 6.99 12.22 10.36
C ARG A 239 7.58 13.63 10.35
N LEU A 240 8.50 13.87 9.42
CA LEU A 240 9.33 15.07 9.36
C LEU A 240 8.88 16.08 8.29
N GLY A 241 7.93 15.68 7.42
CA GLY A 241 7.63 16.43 6.22
C GLY A 241 8.68 16.27 5.12
N PRO A 242 8.54 16.98 3.97
CA PRO A 242 9.41 16.82 2.81
C PRO A 242 10.89 17.06 3.12
N LEU A 243 11.73 16.08 2.78
CA LEU A 243 13.19 16.14 2.99
C LEU A 243 13.98 16.47 1.71
N ARG A 244 13.30 16.77 0.59
CA ARG A 244 13.94 16.88 -0.73
C ARG A 244 15.14 17.82 -0.74
N GLU A 245 15.06 18.98 -0.10
CA GLU A 245 16.11 20.02 -0.05
C GLU A 245 16.88 20.04 1.28
N ARG A 246 16.56 19.15 2.21
CA ARG A 246 17.15 19.13 3.56
C ARG A 246 18.25 18.08 3.66
N GLN A 247 19.40 18.35 3.05
CA GLN A 247 20.56 17.45 3.05
C GLN A 247 21.12 17.23 4.47
N ASP A 248 21.03 18.24 5.32
CA ASP A 248 21.37 18.18 6.74
C ASP A 248 20.60 17.05 7.47
N LEU A 249 19.28 17.04 7.32
CA LEU A 249 18.42 16.03 7.96
C LEU A 249 18.59 14.65 7.35
N LYS A 250 18.80 14.54 6.03
CA LYS A 250 19.09 13.28 5.37
C LYS A 250 20.39 12.65 5.87
N HIS A 251 21.40 13.48 6.14
CA HIS A 251 22.67 13.01 6.70
C HIS A 251 22.44 12.43 8.10
N GLU A 252 21.76 13.16 8.98
CA GLU A 252 21.46 12.73 10.35
C GLU A 252 20.59 11.46 10.39
N LEU A 253 19.60 11.40 9.50
CA LEU A 253 18.72 10.24 9.35
C LEU A 253 19.52 8.97 9.01
N ARG A 254 20.40 9.05 8.02
CA ARG A 254 21.24 7.93 7.59
C ARG A 254 22.26 7.51 8.63
N ALA A 255 22.89 8.49 9.28
CA ALA A 255 23.84 8.22 10.37
C ALA A 255 23.17 7.48 11.54
N ALA A 256 21.95 7.91 11.90
CA ALA A 256 21.18 7.29 12.96
C ALA A 256 20.63 5.90 12.58
N PHE A 257 20.31 5.67 11.31
CA PHE A 257 19.96 4.35 10.78
C PHE A 257 21.10 3.36 10.99
N TRP A 258 22.32 3.71 10.61
CA TRP A 258 23.50 2.86 10.82
C TRP A 258 23.78 2.59 12.30
N ALA A 259 23.63 3.61 13.15
CA ALA A 259 23.78 3.45 14.60
C ALA A 259 22.73 2.49 15.18
N GLY A 260 21.49 2.57 14.70
CA GLY A 260 20.40 1.67 15.10
C GLY A 260 20.63 0.21 14.69
N LEU A 261 21.15 -0.01 13.47
CA LEU A 261 21.48 -1.38 13.01
C LEU A 261 22.61 -2.00 13.83
N ARG A 262 23.68 -1.25 14.14
CA ARG A 262 24.76 -1.75 15.01
C ARG A 262 24.23 -2.15 16.38
N ALA A 263 23.43 -1.29 17.01
CA ALA A 263 22.81 -1.60 18.31
C ALA A 263 21.91 -2.85 18.25
N ALA A 264 21.17 -3.04 17.17
CA ALA A 264 20.33 -4.23 16.98
C ALA A 264 21.18 -5.49 16.81
N ARG A 265 22.30 -5.41 16.08
CA ARG A 265 23.25 -6.52 15.90
C ARG A 265 23.93 -6.93 17.21
N ASP A 266 24.37 -5.93 17.99
CA ASP A 266 24.98 -6.16 19.31
C ASP A 266 24.00 -6.86 20.27
N ALA A 267 22.73 -6.47 20.25
CA ALA A 267 21.68 -7.09 21.07
C ALA A 267 21.43 -8.56 20.70
N LEU A 268 21.54 -8.93 19.40
CA LEU A 268 21.42 -10.32 18.95
C LEU A 268 22.61 -11.18 19.33
N THR A 269 23.78 -10.59 19.53
CA THR A 269 25.01 -11.32 19.92
C THR A 269 25.04 -11.62 21.42
N LEU A 270 24.26 -10.87 22.22
CA LEU A 270 24.17 -11.00 23.68
C LEU A 270 23.00 -11.90 24.14
N ALA A 271 22.13 -12.31 23.23
CA ALA A 271 20.95 -13.16 23.50
C ALA A 271 21.21 -14.61 23.07
#